data_59f5682d2e92d9ce46e07746214742d5
#
_entry.id   59f5682d2e92d9ce46e07746214742d5
#
_cell.length_a   1.000
_cell.length_b   1.000
_cell.length_c   1.000
_cell.angle_alpha   90.00
_cell.angle_beta   90.00
_cell.angle_gamma   90.00
#
_symmetry.space_group_name_H-M   'P 1'
#
loop_
_entity.id
_entity.type
_entity.pdbx_description
1 polymer ?
#
loop_
_entity_poly.entity_id
_entity_poly.type
_entity_poly.pdbx_seq_one_letter_code
_entity_poly.pdbx_strand_id
1 'polypeptide(L)'
;MAKRILVIDDDKDILYILEIIFAEEGYIPILYETGTTVDQIKVLHPDLILLDVRITGFEKTGDQICAEIKKERELSNIPVLLVSAEIDLDQRALNCGANGFLNKPFDIEKLLAKVKEYTF
;
A
#
# COMPACT_ATOMS: atom_id res chain seq x y z
N MET A 1 -10.63 -10.96 -13.98
CA MET A 1 -9.92 -11.49 -12.80
C MET A 1 -9.91 -10.45 -11.70
N ALA A 2 -10.08 -10.90 -10.48
CA ALA A 2 -10.07 -9.99 -9.33
C ALA A 2 -8.65 -9.46 -9.09
N LYS A 3 -8.54 -8.17 -8.81
CA LYS A 3 -7.27 -7.54 -8.52
C LYS A 3 -6.85 -7.78 -7.08
N ARG A 4 -5.55 -7.99 -6.88
CA ARG A 4 -4.97 -8.31 -5.57
C ARG A 4 -4.36 -7.03 -5.00
N ILE A 5 -4.78 -6.67 -3.80
CA ILE A 5 -4.29 -5.46 -3.13
C ILE A 5 -3.53 -5.87 -1.89
N LEU A 6 -2.23 -5.59 -1.88
CA LEU A 6 -1.38 -5.79 -0.70
C LEU A 6 -1.46 -4.54 0.17
N VAL A 7 -1.82 -4.73 1.44
CA VAL A 7 -1.89 -3.64 2.42
C VAL A 7 -0.89 -3.92 3.52
N ILE A 8 0.02 -3.01 3.75
CA ILE A 8 0.99 -3.09 4.84
C ILE A 8 0.72 -1.94 5.79
N ASP A 9 0.20 -2.25 6.98
CA ASP A 9 -0.17 -1.27 7.98
C ASP A 9 -0.17 -1.95 9.35
N ASP A 10 0.45 -1.34 10.34
CA ASP A 10 0.51 -1.93 11.68
C ASP A 10 -0.75 -1.68 12.52
N ASP A 11 -1.71 -0.92 12.00
CA ASP A 11 -2.99 -0.68 12.66
C ASP A 11 -3.98 -1.78 12.27
N LYS A 12 -4.25 -2.68 13.20
CA LYS A 12 -5.16 -3.81 12.98
C LYS A 12 -6.58 -3.38 12.64
N ASP A 13 -7.05 -2.27 13.19
CA ASP A 13 -8.39 -1.77 12.92
C ASP A 13 -8.52 -1.35 11.46
N ILE A 14 -7.49 -0.68 10.94
CA ILE A 14 -7.47 -0.29 9.53
C ILE A 14 -7.45 -1.53 8.63
N LEU A 15 -6.61 -2.51 8.95
CA LEU A 15 -6.55 -3.75 8.17
C LEU A 15 -7.90 -4.45 8.13
N TYR A 16 -8.58 -4.52 9.27
CA TYR A 16 -9.89 -5.16 9.38
C TYR A 16 -10.93 -4.45 8.50
N ILE A 17 -10.95 -3.11 8.58
CA ILE A 17 -11.88 -2.31 7.77
C ILE A 17 -11.60 -2.47 6.28
N LEU A 18 -10.33 -2.41 5.89
CA LEU A 18 -9.96 -2.53 4.47
C LEU A 18 -10.24 -3.93 3.93
N GLU A 19 -10.08 -4.96 4.76
CA GLU A 19 -10.43 -6.32 4.35
C GLU A 19 -11.89 -6.41 3.92
N ILE A 20 -12.79 -5.87 4.74
CA ILE A 20 -14.23 -5.89 4.48
C ILE A 20 -14.55 -5.08 3.22
N ILE A 21 -14.04 -3.86 3.16
CA ILE A 21 -14.35 -2.92 2.08
C ILE A 21 -13.85 -3.43 0.74
N PHE A 22 -12.63 -3.90 0.68
CA PHE A 22 -12.05 -4.39 -0.59
C PHE A 22 -12.73 -5.67 -1.05
N ALA A 23 -13.07 -6.57 -0.13
CA ALA A 23 -13.80 -7.79 -0.49
C ALA A 23 -15.18 -7.46 -1.08
N GLU A 24 -15.89 -6.49 -0.50
CA GLU A 24 -17.18 -6.04 -1.02
C GLU A 24 -17.08 -5.45 -2.42
N GLU A 25 -15.94 -4.80 -2.74
CA GLU A 25 -15.72 -4.20 -4.05
C GLU A 25 -15.14 -5.21 -5.07
N GLY A 26 -15.00 -6.46 -4.69
CA GLY A 26 -14.52 -7.50 -5.59
C GLY A 26 -13.00 -7.62 -5.69
N TYR A 27 -12.26 -6.97 -4.80
CA TYR A 27 -10.81 -7.12 -4.72
C TYR A 27 -10.42 -8.29 -3.83
N ILE A 28 -9.18 -8.73 -3.95
CA ILE A 28 -8.60 -9.75 -3.06
C ILE A 28 -7.59 -9.03 -2.16
N PRO A 29 -7.95 -8.76 -0.89
CA PRO A 29 -7.02 -8.09 0.03
C PRO A 29 -5.99 -9.08 0.58
N ILE A 30 -4.73 -8.64 0.64
CA ILE A 30 -3.64 -9.37 1.27
C ILE A 30 -3.10 -8.43 2.34
N LEU A 31 -3.24 -8.82 3.62
CA LEU A 31 -3.02 -7.92 4.73
C LEU A 31 -1.77 -8.32 5.51
N TYR A 32 -0.88 -7.36 5.73
CA TYR A 32 0.33 -7.55 6.51
C TYR A 32 0.37 -6.49 7.63
N GLU A 33 0.54 -6.94 8.86
CA GLU A 33 0.70 -6.05 10.02
C GLU A 33 2.11 -5.52 10.15
N THR A 34 3.06 -6.10 9.43
CA THR A 34 4.46 -5.70 9.45
C THR A 34 4.99 -5.59 8.04
N GLY A 35 6.20 -5.06 7.91
CA GLY A 35 6.83 -4.96 6.62
C GLY A 35 7.22 -6.33 6.05
N THR A 36 7.63 -6.33 4.81
CA THR A 36 8.02 -7.55 4.12
C THR A 36 9.14 -7.23 3.12
N THR A 37 9.66 -8.27 2.48
CA THR A 37 10.76 -8.15 1.52
C THR A 37 10.24 -8.06 0.10
N VAL A 38 11.07 -7.54 -0.79
CA VAL A 38 10.80 -7.51 -2.23
C VAL A 38 10.54 -8.92 -2.75
N ASP A 39 11.33 -9.91 -2.31
CA ASP A 39 11.17 -11.30 -2.76
C ASP A 39 9.78 -11.86 -2.38
N GLN A 40 9.31 -11.56 -1.17
CA GLN A 40 7.98 -11.98 -0.75
C GLN A 40 6.89 -11.30 -1.56
N ILE A 41 7.06 -10.02 -1.87
CA ILE A 41 6.09 -9.28 -2.68
C ILE A 41 6.00 -9.90 -4.08
N LYS A 42 7.11 -10.33 -4.65
CA LYS A 42 7.11 -11.02 -5.96
C LYS A 42 6.22 -12.27 -5.91
N VAL A 43 6.31 -13.05 -4.83
CA VAL A 43 5.51 -14.27 -4.65
C VAL A 43 4.02 -13.93 -4.57
N LEU A 44 3.67 -12.84 -3.93
CA LEU A 44 2.29 -12.43 -3.73
C LEU A 44 1.61 -11.94 -5.01
N HIS A 45 2.36 -11.43 -5.97
CA HIS A 45 1.85 -10.88 -7.23
C HIS A 45 0.72 -9.85 -7.03
N PRO A 46 0.94 -8.79 -6.24
CA PRO A 46 -0.12 -7.79 -6.06
C PRO A 46 -0.28 -6.92 -7.30
N ASP A 47 -1.48 -6.41 -7.49
CA ASP A 47 -1.79 -5.46 -8.56
C ASP A 47 -1.70 -4.01 -8.07
N LEU A 48 -1.76 -3.83 -6.76
CA LEU A 48 -1.65 -2.53 -6.10
C LEU A 48 -1.09 -2.76 -4.70
N ILE A 49 -0.26 -1.85 -4.22
CA ILE A 49 0.31 -1.92 -2.87
C ILE A 49 -0.03 -0.63 -2.12
N LEU A 50 -0.64 -0.78 -0.93
CA LEU A 50 -0.89 0.31 0.00
C LEU A 50 0.09 0.16 1.16
N LEU A 51 0.88 1.20 1.42
CA LEU A 51 1.94 1.17 2.44
C LEU A 51 1.76 2.29 3.44
N ASP A 52 1.72 1.95 4.74
CA ASP A 52 1.93 2.94 5.78
C ASP A 52 3.43 3.27 5.85
N VAL A 53 3.76 4.47 6.31
CA VAL A 53 5.15 4.89 6.45
C VAL A 53 5.76 4.31 7.74
N ARG A 54 5.04 4.47 8.87
CA ARG A 54 5.53 3.98 10.16
C ARG A 54 4.97 2.59 10.43
N ILE A 55 5.87 1.62 10.42
CA ILE A 55 5.51 0.21 10.63
C ILE A 55 6.21 -0.23 11.91
N THR A 56 5.48 -0.25 13.02
CA THR A 56 6.01 -0.56 14.33
C THR A 56 6.67 -1.95 14.33
N GLY A 57 7.90 -2.00 14.84
CA GLY A 57 8.62 -3.26 14.94
C GLY A 57 9.34 -3.72 13.69
N PHE A 58 9.23 -2.96 12.61
CA PHE A 58 9.97 -3.27 11.38
C PHE A 58 11.13 -2.29 11.20
N GLU A 59 12.23 -2.75 10.65
CA GLU A 59 13.46 -1.96 10.54
C GLU A 59 13.40 -0.87 9.47
N LYS A 60 12.49 -0.99 8.51
CA LYS A 60 12.34 -0.04 7.42
C LYS A 60 11.01 0.67 7.50
N THR A 61 10.97 1.90 7.00
CA THR A 61 9.72 2.64 6.83
C THR A 61 9.05 2.25 5.52
N GLY A 62 7.76 2.57 5.37
CA GLY A 62 7.03 2.25 4.15
C GLY A 62 7.61 2.92 2.91
N ASP A 63 8.08 4.16 3.04
CA ASP A 63 8.72 4.84 1.90
C ASP A 63 10.05 4.18 1.52
N GLN A 64 10.79 3.62 2.48
CA GLN A 64 11.98 2.83 2.16
C GLN A 64 11.62 1.55 1.41
N ILE A 65 10.56 0.87 1.83
CA ILE A 65 10.05 -0.32 1.14
C ILE A 65 9.60 0.05 -0.28
N CYS A 66 8.89 1.17 -0.42
CA CYS A 66 8.46 1.66 -1.73
C CYS A 66 9.66 1.89 -2.65
N ALA A 67 10.71 2.53 -2.15
CA ALA A 67 11.90 2.78 -2.95
C ALA A 67 12.53 1.47 -3.44
N GLU A 68 12.56 0.44 -2.59
CA GLU A 68 13.05 -0.87 -2.98
C GLU A 68 12.20 -1.53 -4.05
N ILE A 69 10.87 -1.43 -3.91
CA ILE A 69 9.93 -1.95 -4.90
C ILE A 69 10.16 -1.29 -6.26
N LYS A 70 10.34 0.03 -6.28
CA LYS A 70 10.51 0.78 -7.52
C LYS A 70 11.86 0.53 -8.20
N LYS A 71 12.84 0.08 -7.45
CA LYS A 71 14.14 -0.32 -8.00
C LYS A 71 14.16 -1.74 -8.55
N GLU A 72 13.19 -2.56 -8.13
CA GLU A 72 13.13 -3.96 -8.54
C GLU A 72 12.41 -4.06 -9.88
N ARG A 73 13.11 -4.56 -10.89
CA ARG A 73 12.59 -4.62 -12.26
C ARG A 73 11.22 -5.30 -12.37
N GLU A 74 11.06 -6.42 -11.65
CA GLU A 74 9.82 -7.20 -11.71
C GLU A 74 8.64 -6.51 -11.03
N LEU A 75 8.91 -5.55 -10.16
CA LEU A 75 7.88 -4.89 -9.34
C LEU A 75 7.68 -3.42 -9.71
N SER A 76 8.58 -2.83 -10.49
CA SER A 76 8.59 -1.38 -10.70
C SER A 76 7.31 -0.83 -11.33
N ASN A 77 6.56 -1.65 -12.04
CA ASN A 77 5.31 -1.23 -12.68
C ASN A 77 4.09 -1.39 -11.78
N ILE A 78 4.24 -2.01 -10.60
CA ILE A 78 3.12 -2.14 -9.66
C ILE A 78 2.90 -0.79 -8.98
N PRO A 79 1.69 -0.22 -9.05
CA PRO A 79 1.42 1.05 -8.38
C PRO A 79 1.53 0.90 -6.87
N VAL A 80 2.14 1.90 -6.23
CA VAL A 80 2.30 1.97 -4.78
C VAL A 80 1.70 3.27 -4.30
N LEU A 81 0.80 3.19 -3.31
CA LEU A 81 0.22 4.35 -2.64
C LEU A 81 0.67 4.35 -1.20
N LEU A 82 1.19 5.48 -0.73
CA LEU A 82 1.49 5.65 0.69
C LEU A 82 0.21 6.11 1.41
N VAL A 83 -0.15 5.44 2.49
CA VAL A 83 -1.34 5.77 3.29
C VAL A 83 -0.88 5.96 4.72
N SER A 84 -0.78 7.20 5.19
CA SER A 84 -0.14 7.48 6.47
C SER A 84 -0.59 8.82 7.05
N ALA A 85 -0.33 9.01 8.35
CA ALA A 85 -0.60 10.25 9.05
C ALA A 85 0.60 11.22 9.08
N GLU A 86 1.67 10.90 8.36
CA GLU A 86 2.86 11.74 8.32
C GLU A 86 2.56 13.09 7.67
N ILE A 87 3.10 14.16 8.27
CA ILE A 87 2.87 15.54 7.78
C ILE A 87 3.46 15.73 6.38
N ASP A 88 4.63 15.17 6.13
CA ASP A 88 5.38 15.33 4.88
C ASP A 88 5.11 14.18 3.89
N LEU A 89 3.91 13.61 3.93
CA LEU A 89 3.60 12.41 3.13
C LEU A 89 3.74 12.65 1.63
N ASP A 90 3.33 13.81 1.14
CA ASP A 90 3.49 14.18 -0.27
C ASP A 90 4.95 14.16 -0.70
N GLN A 91 5.84 14.70 0.11
CA GLN A 91 7.27 14.73 -0.17
C GLN A 91 7.88 13.34 -0.13
N ARG A 92 7.45 12.52 0.86
CA ARG A 92 7.91 11.13 0.96
C ARG A 92 7.50 10.32 -0.25
N ALA A 93 6.25 10.49 -0.70
CA ALA A 93 5.74 9.80 -1.88
C ALA A 93 6.55 10.18 -3.12
N LEU A 94 6.82 11.46 -3.30
CA LEU A 94 7.63 11.93 -4.43
C LEU A 94 9.04 11.33 -4.39
N ASN A 95 9.67 11.36 -3.22
CA ASN A 95 11.07 10.92 -3.07
C ASN A 95 11.25 9.42 -3.27
N CYS A 96 10.25 8.61 -2.91
CA CYS A 96 10.37 7.15 -3.03
C CYS A 96 9.81 6.59 -4.34
N GLY A 97 9.24 7.45 -5.19
CA GLY A 97 8.67 7.02 -6.45
C GLY A 97 7.28 6.42 -6.35
N ALA A 98 6.56 6.68 -5.24
CA ALA A 98 5.19 6.20 -5.10
C ALA A 98 4.29 6.86 -6.16
N ASN A 99 3.26 6.14 -6.57
CA ASN A 99 2.32 6.61 -7.57
C ASN A 99 1.32 7.61 -7.01
N GLY A 100 1.12 7.60 -5.71
CA GLY A 100 0.26 8.55 -5.04
C GLY A 100 0.31 8.37 -3.53
N PHE A 101 -0.53 9.13 -2.84
CA PHE A 101 -0.60 9.04 -1.39
C PHE A 101 -1.99 9.43 -0.91
N LEU A 102 -2.30 9.03 0.32
CA LEU A 102 -3.56 9.39 0.99
C LEU A 102 -3.27 9.61 2.46
N ASN A 103 -3.64 10.77 2.98
CA ASN A 103 -3.41 11.11 4.39
C ASN A 103 -4.45 10.45 5.28
N LYS A 104 -4.01 9.97 6.45
CA LYS A 104 -4.90 9.52 7.51
C LYS A 104 -5.28 10.70 8.39
N PRO A 105 -6.49 10.76 8.92
CA PRO A 105 -7.62 9.88 8.61
C PRO A 105 -8.15 10.12 7.20
N PHE A 106 -8.57 9.05 6.53
CA PHE A 106 -9.07 9.16 5.17
C PHE A 106 -10.57 8.88 5.10
N ASP A 107 -11.17 9.38 4.03
CA ASP A 107 -12.54 9.09 3.66
C ASP A 107 -12.53 7.79 2.83
N ILE A 108 -13.38 6.85 3.17
CA ILE A 108 -13.45 5.55 2.48
C ILE A 108 -13.74 5.74 1.00
N GLU A 109 -14.61 6.66 0.65
CA GLU A 109 -14.94 6.92 -0.77
C GLU A 109 -13.73 7.44 -1.54
N LYS A 110 -12.92 8.30 -0.92
CA LYS A 110 -11.70 8.81 -1.52
C LYS A 110 -10.67 7.70 -1.69
N LEU A 111 -10.55 6.83 -0.70
CA LEU A 111 -9.65 5.68 -0.79
C LEU A 111 -10.05 4.77 -1.95
N LEU A 112 -11.33 4.41 -2.04
CA LEU A 112 -11.82 3.55 -3.10
C LEU A 112 -11.66 4.18 -4.48
N ALA A 113 -11.86 5.49 -4.59
CA ALA A 113 -11.66 6.19 -5.85
C ALA A 113 -10.19 6.09 -6.30
N LYS A 114 -9.25 6.30 -5.37
CA LYS A 114 -7.83 6.14 -5.68
C LYS A 114 -7.48 4.71 -6.06
N VAL A 115 -7.99 3.73 -5.33
CA VAL A 115 -7.75 2.33 -5.62
C VAL A 115 -8.25 1.98 -7.02
N LYS A 116 -9.43 2.42 -7.39
CA LYS A 116 -10.00 2.18 -8.72
C LYS A 116 -9.17 2.81 -9.82
N GLU A 117 -8.60 3.99 -9.56
CA GLU A 117 -7.75 4.69 -10.52
C GLU A 117 -6.53 3.85 -10.92
N TYR A 118 -6.01 3.04 -10.01
CA TYR A 118 -4.80 2.26 -10.23
C TYR A 118 -5.03 0.76 -10.47
N THR A 119 -6.27 0.30 -10.50
CA THR A 119 -6.55 -1.14 -10.61
C THR A 119 -7.38 -1.56 -11.81
N PHE A 120 -7.70 -0.65 -12.71
CA PHE A 120 -8.45 -1.08 -13.89
C PHE A 120 -7.59 -1.48 -15.06
#